data_02a229d7027eec222c3db759ef31b8ec
#
_entry.id   02a229d7027eec222c3db759ef31b8ec
#
_cell.length_a   1.000
_cell.length_b   1.000
_cell.length_c   1.000
_cell.angle_alpha   90.00
_cell.angle_beta   90.00
_cell.angle_gamma   90.00
#
_symmetry.space_group_name_H-M   'P 1'
#
loop_
_entity.id
_entity.type
_entity.pdbx_description
1 polymer ?
#
loop_
_entity_poly.entity_id
_entity_poly.type
_entity_poly.pdbx_seq_one_letter_code
_entity_poly.pdbx_strand_id
1 'polypeptide(L)'
;MNWYSDYKNECKKIIETVSAEIKKSELVIEKDTIQSMFLFELSKIELPYVFKGGTSLSKAYNLIDRFSEDIDLSMNRKLTQSERKTTKEQLIKIAESLGMKLLNPDQVKSRHDYNKYVFVYDSIFSPMPMEIIIETSFYQNVYPIGKHNIGSFVGNFCKNNDITIPVPFEAANVAMNVQSLERTFVDKVFAICDYYIQDMQDRDSRHLYDICKLLPEIKLDKELSYLIDVVRDDRMISKNNPSAQLKYNIPEMLKEIISNHFYERDYRDVTQKLLYEKIDYNQAINEGIAVVAKSDVFVYNK
;
A
#
# COMPACT_ATOMS: atom_id res chain seq x y z
N MET A 1 -23.70 -12.86 -0.75
CA MET A 1 -23.12 -14.09 -1.35
C MET A 1 -21.62 -14.03 -1.06
N ASN A 2 -21.12 -14.97 -0.30
CA ASN A 2 -19.69 -15.08 0.00
C ASN A 2 -19.08 -16.07 -1.01
N TRP A 3 -18.70 -15.55 -2.17
CA TRP A 3 -18.25 -16.43 -3.23
C TRP A 3 -17.03 -17.29 -2.87
N TYR A 4 -16.15 -16.79 -2.05
CA TYR A 4 -14.98 -17.54 -1.65
C TYR A 4 -15.36 -18.82 -0.88
N SER A 5 -16.38 -18.75 -0.02
CA SER A 5 -16.91 -19.94 0.66
C SER A 5 -17.92 -20.72 -0.21
N ASP A 6 -18.75 -20.02 -0.99
CA ASP A 6 -19.82 -20.65 -1.77
C ASP A 6 -19.29 -21.42 -3.00
N TYR A 7 -18.12 -21.01 -3.55
CA TYR A 7 -17.46 -21.60 -4.73
C TYR A 7 -16.02 -22.03 -4.45
N LYS A 8 -15.79 -22.63 -3.29
CA LYS A 8 -14.45 -22.96 -2.78
C LYS A 8 -13.62 -23.80 -3.76
N ASN A 9 -14.23 -24.76 -4.43
CA ASN A 9 -13.52 -25.65 -5.36
C ASN A 9 -13.10 -24.92 -6.65
N GLU A 10 -13.96 -24.05 -7.17
CA GLU A 10 -13.69 -23.21 -8.34
C GLU A 10 -12.60 -22.20 -8.02
N CYS A 11 -12.68 -21.55 -6.85
CA CYS A 11 -11.64 -20.67 -6.34
C CYS A 11 -10.29 -21.37 -6.24
N LYS A 12 -10.28 -22.58 -5.67
CA LYS A 12 -9.05 -23.36 -5.55
C LYS A 12 -8.42 -23.61 -6.90
N LYS A 13 -9.17 -24.15 -7.85
CA LYS A 13 -8.68 -24.47 -9.19
C LYS A 13 -8.11 -23.26 -9.92
N ILE A 14 -8.82 -22.13 -9.90
CA ILE A 14 -8.34 -20.94 -10.61
C ILE A 14 -7.08 -20.37 -9.97
N ILE A 15 -7.00 -20.34 -8.64
CA ILE A 15 -5.82 -19.87 -7.92
C ILE A 15 -4.61 -20.77 -8.21
N GLU A 16 -4.77 -22.10 -8.20
CA GLU A 16 -3.72 -23.06 -8.58
C GLU A 16 -3.23 -22.82 -10.03
N THR A 17 -4.16 -22.58 -10.95
CA THR A 17 -3.83 -22.30 -12.36
C THR A 17 -3.04 -21.00 -12.49
N VAL A 18 -3.49 -19.92 -11.87
CA VAL A 18 -2.82 -18.61 -11.90
C VAL A 18 -1.44 -18.71 -11.22
N SER A 19 -1.36 -19.39 -10.07
CA SER A 19 -0.12 -19.62 -9.34
C SER A 19 0.95 -20.28 -10.23
N ALA A 20 0.57 -21.34 -10.94
CA ALA A 20 1.47 -22.05 -11.85
C ALA A 20 1.96 -21.17 -13.03
N GLU A 21 1.09 -20.31 -13.58
CA GLU A 21 1.43 -19.47 -14.72
C GLU A 21 2.35 -18.31 -14.35
N ILE A 22 1.98 -17.54 -13.29
CA ILE A 22 2.75 -16.35 -12.89
C ILE A 22 3.86 -16.64 -11.88
N LYS A 23 4.03 -17.90 -11.47
CA LYS A 23 5.08 -18.39 -10.56
C LYS A 23 5.08 -17.67 -9.19
N LYS A 24 3.90 -17.41 -8.66
CA LYS A 24 3.69 -16.90 -7.29
C LYS A 24 2.95 -17.96 -6.49
N SER A 25 3.18 -18.03 -5.16
CA SER A 25 2.52 -19.04 -4.33
C SER A 25 0.99 -18.85 -4.30
N GLU A 26 0.27 -19.95 -4.11
CA GLU A 26 -1.20 -19.96 -4.01
C GLU A 26 -1.68 -19.04 -2.88
N LEU A 27 -0.96 -18.98 -1.76
CA LEU A 27 -1.28 -18.08 -0.64
C LEU A 27 -1.23 -16.60 -1.04
N VAL A 28 -0.29 -16.23 -1.89
CA VAL A 28 -0.17 -14.85 -2.40
C VAL A 28 -1.33 -14.52 -3.34
N ILE A 29 -1.67 -15.44 -4.25
CA ILE A 29 -2.79 -15.26 -5.18
C ILE A 29 -4.12 -15.23 -4.42
N GLU A 30 -4.28 -16.10 -3.42
CA GLU A 30 -5.45 -16.12 -2.55
C GLU A 30 -5.62 -14.79 -1.80
N LYS A 31 -4.56 -14.31 -1.16
CA LYS A 31 -4.58 -13.04 -0.42
C LYS A 31 -4.88 -11.86 -1.33
N ASP A 32 -4.25 -11.80 -2.52
CA ASP A 32 -4.54 -10.79 -3.54
C ASP A 32 -6.02 -10.80 -3.94
N THR A 33 -6.60 -11.99 -4.11
CA THR A 33 -8.00 -12.20 -4.44
C THR A 33 -8.93 -11.66 -3.35
N ILE A 34 -8.69 -12.03 -2.09
CA ILE A 34 -9.49 -11.55 -0.93
C ILE A 34 -9.39 -10.03 -0.79
N GLN A 35 -8.20 -9.45 -0.94
CA GLN A 35 -8.02 -8.00 -0.95
C GLN A 35 -8.84 -7.33 -2.06
N SER A 36 -8.85 -7.91 -3.28
CA SER A 36 -9.58 -7.36 -4.42
C SER A 36 -11.10 -7.47 -4.23
N MET A 37 -11.58 -8.56 -3.62
CA MET A 37 -12.99 -8.69 -3.22
C MET A 37 -13.39 -7.61 -2.21
N PHE A 38 -12.54 -7.35 -1.22
CA PHE A 38 -12.79 -6.30 -0.24
C PHE A 38 -12.86 -4.92 -0.90
N LEU A 39 -11.90 -4.58 -1.76
CA LEU A 39 -11.87 -3.31 -2.49
C LEU A 39 -13.07 -3.16 -3.43
N PHE A 40 -13.54 -4.24 -4.03
CA PHE A 40 -14.77 -4.25 -4.84
C PHE A 40 -16.00 -3.90 -4.01
N GLU A 41 -16.21 -4.55 -2.87
CA GLU A 41 -17.35 -4.23 -2.00
C GLU A 41 -17.23 -2.79 -1.45
N LEU A 42 -16.00 -2.34 -1.16
CA LEU A 42 -15.73 -0.98 -0.72
C LEU A 42 -16.09 0.06 -1.78
N SER A 43 -15.84 -0.23 -3.06
CA SER A 43 -16.12 0.70 -4.17
C SER A 43 -17.62 0.99 -4.38
N LYS A 44 -18.51 0.12 -3.87
CA LYS A 44 -19.96 0.30 -3.94
C LYS A 44 -20.49 1.30 -2.89
N ILE A 45 -19.63 1.70 -1.96
CA ILE A 45 -20.03 2.57 -0.86
C ILE A 45 -19.75 4.03 -1.23
N GLU A 46 -20.72 4.90 -1.01
CA GLU A 46 -20.60 6.35 -1.28
C GLU A 46 -19.82 7.07 -0.18
N LEU A 47 -18.58 6.68 0.05
CA LEU A 47 -17.64 7.38 0.91
C LEU A 47 -16.38 7.79 0.13
N PRO A 48 -15.74 8.90 0.53
CA PRO A 48 -14.65 9.47 -0.25
C PRO A 48 -13.32 8.75 -0.01
N TYR A 49 -13.31 7.43 -0.13
CA TYR A 49 -12.11 6.62 0.03
C TYR A 49 -11.04 6.93 -1.02
N VAL A 50 -9.81 6.94 -0.56
CA VAL A 50 -8.61 7.00 -1.40
C VAL A 50 -7.73 5.80 -1.05
N PHE A 51 -7.49 4.94 -2.01
CA PHE A 51 -6.60 3.81 -1.91
C PHE A 51 -5.16 4.27 -2.10
N LYS A 52 -4.24 3.85 -1.22
CA LYS A 52 -2.85 4.28 -1.21
C LYS A 52 -1.90 3.16 -0.81
N GLY A 53 -0.63 3.51 -0.55
CA GLY A 53 0.37 2.59 -0.04
C GLY A 53 0.92 1.60 -1.07
N GLY A 54 1.63 0.58 -0.58
CA GLY A 54 2.29 -0.43 -1.43
C GLY A 54 1.32 -1.23 -2.28
N THR A 55 0.18 -1.62 -1.70
CA THR A 55 -0.82 -2.43 -2.42
C THR A 55 -1.48 -1.64 -3.56
N SER A 56 -1.58 -0.31 -3.46
CA SER A 56 -2.04 0.52 -4.59
C SER A 56 -1.03 0.56 -5.73
N LEU A 57 0.28 0.53 -5.44
CA LEU A 57 1.32 0.49 -6.47
C LEU A 57 1.25 -0.80 -7.30
N SER A 58 0.92 -1.93 -6.69
CA SER A 58 0.73 -3.19 -7.43
C SER A 58 -0.61 -3.27 -8.14
N LYS A 59 -1.72 -2.98 -7.45
CA LYS A 59 -3.07 -3.22 -7.97
C LYS A 59 -3.58 -2.16 -8.95
N ALA A 60 -3.21 -0.90 -8.75
CA ALA A 60 -3.70 0.22 -9.57
C ALA A 60 -2.68 0.67 -10.64
N TYR A 61 -1.39 0.57 -10.33
CA TYR A 61 -0.32 1.05 -11.22
C TYR A 61 0.49 -0.08 -11.85
N ASN A 62 0.40 -1.31 -11.34
CA ASN A 62 1.19 -2.47 -11.78
C ASN A 62 2.71 -2.16 -11.80
N LEU A 63 3.18 -1.40 -10.82
CA LEU A 63 4.52 -0.84 -10.80
C LEU A 63 5.52 -1.67 -10.00
N ILE A 64 5.07 -2.31 -8.91
CA ILE A 64 5.93 -3.10 -8.02
C ILE A 64 5.64 -4.59 -8.16
N ASP A 65 6.70 -5.39 -8.13
CA ASP A 65 6.63 -6.86 -8.14
C ASP A 65 7.14 -7.43 -6.82
N ARG A 66 6.46 -7.07 -5.75
CA ARG A 66 6.68 -7.59 -4.40
C ARG A 66 5.37 -7.86 -3.69
N PHE A 67 5.44 -8.71 -2.69
CA PHE A 67 4.30 -8.93 -1.80
C PHE A 67 3.96 -7.66 -1.02
N SER A 68 2.68 -7.31 -0.98
CA SER A 68 2.14 -6.21 -0.19
C SER A 68 0.91 -6.68 0.58
N GLU A 69 0.96 -6.54 1.90
CA GLU A 69 0.02 -7.21 2.80
C GLU A 69 -1.19 -6.38 3.15
N ASP A 70 -1.03 -5.07 3.21
CA ASP A 70 -1.98 -4.15 3.83
C ASP A 70 -2.81 -3.41 2.77
N ILE A 71 -4.08 -3.15 3.08
CA ILE A 71 -4.93 -2.21 2.34
C ILE A 71 -4.90 -0.88 3.08
N ASP A 72 -4.20 0.10 2.52
CA ASP A 72 -4.11 1.45 3.05
C ASP A 72 -5.21 2.33 2.49
N LEU A 73 -6.05 2.87 3.35
CA LEU A 73 -7.16 3.75 3.00
C LEU A 73 -7.01 5.12 3.67
N SER A 74 -7.33 6.15 2.93
CA SER A 74 -7.52 7.49 3.46
C SER A 74 -8.80 8.11 2.89
N MET A 75 -9.03 9.39 3.16
CA MET A 75 -10.19 10.12 2.67
C MET A 75 -9.73 11.35 1.90
N ASN A 76 -10.47 11.72 0.86
CA ASN A 76 -10.17 12.95 0.10
C ASN A 76 -10.66 14.23 0.79
N ARG A 77 -11.29 14.12 1.98
CA ARG A 77 -11.74 15.22 2.83
C ARG A 77 -11.81 14.82 4.29
N LYS A 78 -11.88 15.79 5.16
CA LYS A 78 -12.15 15.55 6.59
C LYS A 78 -13.54 14.94 6.77
N LEU A 79 -13.62 13.94 7.66
CA LEU A 79 -14.86 13.30 8.06
C LEU A 79 -15.36 13.85 9.38
N THR A 80 -16.67 13.98 9.52
CA THR A 80 -17.34 14.18 10.81
C THR A 80 -17.23 12.93 11.68
N GLN A 81 -17.47 13.06 12.99
CA GLN A 81 -17.45 11.91 13.88
C GLN A 81 -18.49 10.83 13.52
N SER A 82 -19.65 11.25 13.01
CA SER A 82 -20.68 10.33 12.51
C SER A 82 -20.20 9.55 11.30
N GLU A 83 -19.61 10.23 10.31
CA GLU A 83 -19.03 9.57 9.11
C GLU A 83 -17.90 8.60 9.47
N ARG A 84 -17.04 8.95 10.43
CA ARG A 84 -15.98 8.06 10.93
C ARG A 84 -16.56 6.79 11.56
N LYS A 85 -17.67 6.93 12.30
CA LYS A 85 -18.37 5.78 12.87
C LYS A 85 -18.96 4.91 11.78
N THR A 86 -19.64 5.50 10.81
CA THR A 86 -20.19 4.81 9.62
C THR A 86 -19.08 4.11 8.84
N THR A 87 -17.94 4.78 8.60
CA THR A 87 -16.76 4.19 7.94
C THR A 87 -16.32 2.91 8.65
N LYS A 88 -16.13 2.97 9.99
CA LYS A 88 -15.74 1.79 10.78
C LYS A 88 -16.75 0.65 10.61
N GLU A 89 -18.05 0.95 10.78
CA GLU A 89 -19.11 -0.06 10.68
C GLU A 89 -19.17 -0.70 9.30
N GLN A 90 -18.98 0.09 8.24
CA GLN A 90 -18.99 -0.41 6.86
C GLN A 90 -17.79 -1.30 6.56
N LEU A 91 -16.57 -0.92 6.98
CA LEU A 91 -15.39 -1.76 6.79
C LEU A 91 -15.55 -3.12 7.48
N ILE A 92 -16.08 -3.14 8.70
CA ILE A 92 -16.35 -4.38 9.44
C ILE A 92 -17.43 -5.20 8.70
N LYS A 93 -18.53 -4.58 8.29
CA LYS A 93 -19.63 -5.25 7.60
C LYS A 93 -19.18 -5.88 6.26
N ILE A 94 -18.33 -5.17 5.50
CA ILE A 94 -17.75 -5.74 4.27
C ILE A 94 -16.93 -6.98 4.60
N ALA A 95 -16.01 -6.88 5.56
CA ALA A 95 -15.17 -8.01 5.94
C ALA A 95 -16.00 -9.22 6.40
N GLU A 96 -17.01 -9.00 7.24
CA GLU A 96 -17.92 -10.05 7.71
C GLU A 96 -18.71 -10.68 6.55
N SER A 97 -19.17 -9.88 5.58
CA SER A 97 -19.87 -10.39 4.39
C SER A 97 -19.00 -11.29 3.51
N LEU A 98 -17.68 -11.10 3.59
CA LEU A 98 -16.67 -11.92 2.92
C LEU A 98 -16.17 -13.10 3.80
N GLY A 99 -16.81 -13.34 4.96
CA GLY A 99 -16.45 -14.42 5.87
C GLY A 99 -15.24 -14.13 6.75
N MET A 100 -14.79 -12.87 6.81
CA MET A 100 -13.67 -12.49 7.68
C MET A 100 -14.15 -12.10 9.07
N LYS A 101 -13.28 -12.28 10.07
CA LYS A 101 -13.54 -11.91 11.46
C LYS A 101 -12.52 -10.90 11.95
N LEU A 102 -12.98 -9.82 12.60
CA LEU A 102 -12.10 -8.82 13.23
C LEU A 102 -11.49 -9.38 14.53
N LEU A 103 -10.15 -9.39 14.61
CA LEU A 103 -9.41 -9.88 15.79
C LEU A 103 -9.21 -8.83 16.88
N ASN A 104 -9.14 -7.54 16.50
CA ASN A 104 -8.76 -6.48 17.41
C ASN A 104 -9.86 -5.39 17.62
N PRO A 105 -11.13 -5.75 17.93
CA PRO A 105 -12.24 -4.82 17.99
C PRO A 105 -12.04 -3.72 19.06
N ASP A 106 -11.33 -4.02 20.14
CA ASP A 106 -11.07 -3.08 21.25
C ASP A 106 -10.04 -2.00 20.89
N GLN A 107 -9.19 -2.25 19.92
CA GLN A 107 -8.15 -1.31 19.45
C GLN A 107 -8.69 -0.33 18.41
N VAL A 108 -9.75 -0.71 17.68
CA VAL A 108 -10.33 0.10 16.61
C VAL A 108 -11.36 1.08 17.16
N LYS A 109 -11.07 2.38 17.10
CA LYS A 109 -11.94 3.44 17.62
C LYS A 109 -12.24 4.50 16.56
N SER A 110 -13.51 4.80 16.33
CA SER A 110 -13.92 5.82 15.33
C SER A 110 -13.39 7.24 15.63
N ARG A 111 -12.98 7.51 16.88
CA ARG A 111 -12.36 8.78 17.29
C ARG A 111 -10.88 8.88 16.94
N HIS A 112 -10.21 7.78 16.61
CA HIS A 112 -8.81 7.78 16.25
C HIS A 112 -8.64 8.26 14.81
N ASP A 113 -7.60 9.04 14.55
CA ASP A 113 -7.22 9.45 13.18
C ASP A 113 -6.56 8.33 12.39
N TYR A 114 -6.00 7.35 13.09
CA TYR A 114 -5.45 6.12 12.52
C TYR A 114 -6.07 4.90 13.21
N ASN A 115 -6.45 3.90 12.40
CA ASN A 115 -6.84 2.58 12.89
C ASN A 115 -6.23 1.49 12.02
N LYS A 116 -5.80 0.42 12.68
CA LYS A 116 -5.39 -0.84 12.06
C LYS A 116 -6.43 -1.90 12.37
N TYR A 117 -7.10 -2.40 11.34
CA TYR A 117 -8.05 -3.51 11.42
C TYR A 117 -7.31 -4.79 11.05
N VAL A 118 -7.31 -5.78 11.92
CA VAL A 118 -6.75 -7.11 11.67
C VAL A 118 -7.92 -8.07 11.48
N PHE A 119 -8.18 -8.45 10.25
CA PHE A 119 -9.19 -9.46 9.91
C PHE A 119 -8.54 -10.80 9.63
N VAL A 120 -9.23 -11.88 9.98
CA VAL A 120 -8.80 -13.24 9.62
C VAL A 120 -9.86 -13.92 8.78
N TYR A 121 -9.39 -14.79 7.87
CA TYR A 121 -10.23 -15.68 7.06
C TYR A 121 -9.65 -17.09 7.04
N ASP A 122 -10.53 -18.08 6.78
CA ASP A 122 -10.13 -19.48 6.63
C ASP A 122 -9.57 -19.69 5.22
N SER A 123 -8.25 -19.90 5.12
CA SER A 123 -7.56 -20.12 3.86
C SER A 123 -7.91 -21.47 3.24
N ILE A 124 -7.94 -21.54 1.89
CA ILE A 124 -8.05 -22.79 1.14
C ILE A 124 -6.71 -23.53 1.09
N PHE A 125 -5.60 -22.77 1.20
CA PHE A 125 -4.23 -23.26 0.99
C PHE A 125 -3.39 -23.34 2.28
N SER A 126 -3.93 -22.88 3.41
CA SER A 126 -3.27 -22.95 4.72
C SER A 126 -4.18 -23.63 5.74
N PRO A 127 -3.63 -24.52 6.61
CA PRO A 127 -4.38 -25.04 7.74
C PRO A 127 -4.61 -24.02 8.84
N MET A 128 -3.91 -22.88 8.79
CA MET A 128 -4.04 -21.78 9.74
C MET A 128 -4.82 -20.64 9.09
N PRO A 129 -5.65 -19.92 9.87
CA PRO A 129 -6.27 -18.69 9.40
C PRO A 129 -5.23 -17.69 8.91
N MET A 130 -5.56 -16.97 7.85
CA MET A 130 -4.72 -15.94 7.25
C MET A 130 -5.26 -14.55 7.56
N GLU A 131 -4.36 -13.56 7.62
CA GLU A 131 -4.71 -12.19 7.96
C GLU A 131 -4.84 -11.29 6.73
N ILE A 132 -5.85 -10.41 6.77
CA ILE A 132 -5.96 -9.22 5.94
C ILE A 132 -5.89 -8.00 6.86
N ILE A 133 -4.95 -7.12 6.61
CA ILE A 133 -4.79 -5.89 7.37
C ILE A 133 -5.37 -4.73 6.55
N ILE A 134 -6.21 -3.91 7.21
CA ILE A 134 -6.73 -2.68 6.63
C ILE A 134 -6.34 -1.53 7.54
N GLU A 135 -5.62 -0.58 6.98
CA GLU A 135 -5.21 0.62 7.70
C GLU A 135 -6.01 1.82 7.22
N THR A 136 -6.52 2.62 8.14
CA THR A 136 -7.21 3.87 7.81
C THR A 136 -6.50 5.05 8.44
N SER A 137 -6.27 6.13 7.66
CA SER A 137 -5.68 7.37 8.16
C SER A 137 -6.48 8.58 7.66
N PHE A 138 -6.96 9.42 8.61
CA PHE A 138 -7.89 10.52 8.32
C PHE A 138 -7.31 11.92 8.63
N TYR A 139 -6.03 11.99 8.93
CA TYR A 139 -5.37 13.22 9.40
C TYR A 139 -4.54 13.93 8.34
N GLN A 140 -4.21 13.25 7.25
CA GLN A 140 -3.35 13.80 6.21
C GLN A 140 -4.12 14.10 4.93
N ASN A 141 -3.72 15.17 4.25
CA ASN A 141 -4.08 15.38 2.87
C ASN A 141 -3.47 14.27 2.00
N VAL A 142 -4.23 13.76 1.03
CA VAL A 142 -3.82 12.64 0.15
C VAL A 142 -3.62 13.05 -1.30
N TYR A 143 -3.82 14.32 -1.60
CA TYR A 143 -3.68 14.83 -2.96
C TYR A 143 -2.22 14.91 -3.43
N PRO A 144 -1.96 14.75 -4.72
CA PRO A 144 -2.92 14.49 -5.81
C PRO A 144 -3.50 13.07 -5.78
N ILE A 145 -4.72 12.91 -6.32
CA ILE A 145 -5.42 11.65 -6.51
C ILE A 145 -5.94 11.52 -7.94
N GLY A 146 -6.05 10.28 -8.43
CA GLY A 146 -6.65 9.95 -9.73
C GLY A 146 -7.62 8.78 -9.62
N LYS A 147 -8.45 8.60 -10.66
CA LYS A 147 -9.25 7.38 -10.80
C LYS A 147 -8.45 6.33 -11.55
N HIS A 148 -8.28 5.15 -10.94
CA HIS A 148 -7.58 4.02 -11.52
C HIS A 148 -8.41 2.75 -11.38
N ASN A 149 -8.28 1.86 -12.36
CA ASN A 149 -8.85 0.53 -12.28
C ASN A 149 -7.96 -0.34 -11.37
N ILE A 150 -8.59 -1.03 -10.43
CA ILE A 150 -7.93 -1.93 -9.50
C ILE A 150 -8.11 -3.36 -10.01
N GLY A 151 -7.00 -4.04 -10.26
CA GLY A 151 -6.98 -5.42 -10.72
C GLY A 151 -6.65 -6.42 -9.62
N SER A 152 -6.84 -7.71 -9.95
CA SER A 152 -6.32 -8.85 -9.20
C SER A 152 -5.54 -9.77 -10.15
N PHE A 153 -4.67 -10.63 -9.61
CA PHE A 153 -3.98 -11.62 -10.43
C PHE A 153 -4.97 -12.53 -11.15
N VAL A 154 -5.96 -13.04 -10.43
CA VAL A 154 -7.01 -13.92 -11.00
C VAL A 154 -7.85 -13.18 -12.03
N GLY A 155 -8.31 -11.96 -11.74
CA GLY A 155 -9.12 -11.18 -12.67
C GLY A 155 -8.36 -10.85 -13.97
N ASN A 156 -7.09 -10.45 -13.85
CA ASN A 156 -6.24 -10.16 -15.01
C ASN A 156 -6.00 -11.42 -15.85
N PHE A 157 -5.73 -12.56 -15.20
CA PHE A 157 -5.58 -13.85 -15.87
C PHE A 157 -6.86 -14.23 -16.64
N CYS A 158 -8.01 -14.16 -16.00
CA CYS A 158 -9.29 -14.49 -16.63
C CYS A 158 -9.59 -13.59 -17.83
N LYS A 159 -9.34 -12.29 -17.69
CA LYS A 159 -9.51 -11.33 -18.80
C LYS A 159 -8.58 -11.64 -19.98
N ASN A 160 -7.34 -11.96 -19.71
CA ASN A 160 -6.33 -12.21 -20.77
C ASN A 160 -6.55 -13.55 -21.50
N ASN A 161 -7.27 -14.49 -20.88
CA ASN A 161 -7.53 -15.82 -21.42
C ASN A 161 -9.02 -16.03 -21.80
N ASP A 162 -9.84 -14.96 -21.83
CA ASP A 162 -11.28 -15.02 -22.16
C ASP A 162 -12.05 -16.02 -21.27
N ILE A 163 -11.64 -16.14 -19.99
CA ILE A 163 -12.29 -17.03 -19.02
C ILE A 163 -13.38 -16.27 -18.29
N THR A 164 -14.62 -16.75 -18.42
CA THR A 164 -15.75 -16.22 -17.64
C THR A 164 -15.85 -16.99 -16.32
N ILE A 165 -15.73 -16.29 -15.20
CA ILE A 165 -15.97 -16.84 -13.87
C ILE A 165 -17.36 -16.44 -13.42
N PRO A 166 -18.19 -17.35 -12.86
CA PRO A 166 -19.58 -17.07 -12.49
C PRO A 166 -19.72 -16.20 -11.24
N VAL A 167 -18.74 -15.40 -10.91
CA VAL A 167 -18.71 -14.61 -9.68
C VAL A 167 -17.92 -13.31 -9.87
N PRO A 168 -18.13 -12.32 -8.99
CA PRO A 168 -17.67 -10.94 -9.14
C PRO A 168 -16.16 -10.73 -9.20
N PHE A 169 -15.39 -11.65 -9.77
CA PHE A 169 -14.05 -11.40 -10.28
C PHE A 169 -14.04 -10.46 -11.50
N GLU A 170 -15.19 -10.21 -12.11
CA GLU A 170 -15.41 -9.01 -12.94
C GLU A 170 -15.03 -7.72 -12.19
N ALA A 171 -14.94 -7.79 -10.87
CA ALA A 171 -14.30 -6.85 -9.99
C ALA A 171 -12.82 -6.54 -10.30
N ALA A 172 -12.21 -7.28 -11.16
CA ALA A 172 -10.85 -7.01 -11.66
C ALA A 172 -10.67 -5.63 -12.32
N ASN A 173 -11.72 -4.84 -12.47
CA ASN A 173 -11.68 -3.51 -13.10
C ASN A 173 -12.52 -2.48 -12.32
N VAL A 174 -12.42 -2.50 -11.00
CA VAL A 174 -13.11 -1.51 -10.16
C VAL A 174 -12.37 -0.19 -10.21
N ALA A 175 -13.04 0.87 -10.66
CA ALA A 175 -12.49 2.22 -10.61
C ALA A 175 -12.58 2.78 -9.19
N MET A 176 -11.43 3.10 -8.60
CA MET A 176 -11.32 3.78 -7.29
C MET A 176 -10.48 5.04 -7.39
N ASN A 177 -10.65 5.94 -6.40
CA ASN A 177 -9.72 7.03 -6.20
C ASN A 177 -8.42 6.45 -5.60
N VAL A 178 -7.30 6.75 -6.23
CA VAL A 178 -5.97 6.28 -5.82
C VAL A 178 -5.03 7.47 -5.66
N GLN A 179 -4.20 7.44 -4.63
CA GLN A 179 -3.14 8.43 -4.43
C GLN A 179 -2.14 8.38 -5.60
N SER A 180 -1.70 9.54 -6.11
CA SER A 180 -0.78 9.60 -7.25
C SER A 180 0.60 8.98 -6.93
N LEU A 181 1.35 8.65 -7.98
CA LEU A 181 2.71 8.11 -7.85
C LEU A 181 3.64 9.11 -7.18
N GLU A 182 3.57 10.40 -7.59
CA GLU A 182 4.36 11.48 -7.03
C GLU A 182 4.12 11.64 -5.53
N ARG A 183 2.85 11.63 -5.10
CA ARG A 183 2.52 11.72 -3.68
C ARG A 183 3.01 10.50 -2.93
N THR A 184 2.84 9.30 -3.46
CA THR A 184 3.30 8.06 -2.85
C THR A 184 4.83 8.05 -2.73
N PHE A 185 5.53 8.52 -3.76
CA PHE A 185 6.99 8.70 -3.73
C PHE A 185 7.44 9.63 -2.61
N VAL A 186 6.83 10.81 -2.52
CA VAL A 186 7.15 11.80 -1.47
C VAL A 186 6.92 11.22 -0.07
N ASP A 187 5.77 10.56 0.15
CA ASP A 187 5.46 9.93 1.44
C ASP A 187 6.50 8.87 1.85
N LYS A 188 6.99 8.06 0.87
CA LYS A 188 8.02 7.03 1.13
C LYS A 188 9.38 7.61 1.44
N VAL A 189 9.79 8.68 0.76
CA VAL A 189 11.05 9.36 1.06
C VAL A 189 11.01 9.96 2.47
N PHE A 190 9.92 10.61 2.86
CA PHE A 190 9.78 11.10 4.23
C PHE A 190 9.74 9.94 5.25
N ALA A 191 9.08 8.83 4.94
CA ALA A 191 8.97 7.70 5.86
C ALA A 191 10.35 7.08 6.20
N ILE A 192 11.24 6.86 5.22
CA ILE A 192 12.59 6.34 5.49
C ILE A 192 13.41 7.32 6.32
N CYS A 193 13.23 8.64 6.13
CA CYS A 193 13.89 9.65 6.95
C CYS A 193 13.30 9.71 8.37
N ASP A 194 11.99 9.53 8.54
CA ASP A 194 11.35 9.45 9.86
C ASP A 194 11.88 8.26 10.67
N TYR A 195 11.98 7.08 10.04
CA TYR A 195 12.51 5.87 10.69
C TYR A 195 14.00 5.99 11.00
N TYR A 196 14.78 6.66 10.14
CA TYR A 196 16.19 6.96 10.41
C TYR A 196 16.36 7.82 11.67
N ILE A 197 15.58 8.90 11.80
CA ILE A 197 15.62 9.77 13.00
C ILE A 197 15.21 9.00 14.27
N GLN A 198 14.33 8.01 14.14
CA GLN A 198 13.83 7.21 15.25
C GLN A 198 14.68 5.96 15.52
N ASP A 199 15.82 5.79 14.82
CA ASP A 199 16.72 4.63 14.91
C ASP A 199 16.03 3.27 14.66
N MET A 200 15.05 3.24 13.74
CA MET A 200 14.27 2.05 13.39
C MET A 200 14.89 1.33 12.19
N GLN A 201 16.06 0.69 12.37
CA GLN A 201 16.81 0.02 11.30
C GLN A 201 16.10 -1.18 10.69
N ASP A 202 15.33 -1.91 11.49
CA ASP A 202 14.65 -3.15 11.10
C ASP A 202 13.19 -2.87 10.69
N ARG A 203 12.92 -1.67 10.13
CA ARG A 203 11.55 -1.30 9.77
C ARG A 203 11.44 -0.75 8.36
N ASP A 204 10.59 -1.42 7.57
CA ASP A 204 10.09 -0.95 6.28
C ASP A 204 11.18 -0.58 5.24
N SER A 205 12.33 -1.27 5.23
CA SER A 205 13.36 -1.13 4.19
C SER A 205 12.81 -1.38 2.77
N ARG A 206 11.63 -2.02 2.66
CA ARG A 206 10.87 -2.17 1.40
C ARG A 206 10.57 -0.82 0.71
N HIS A 207 10.58 0.29 1.46
CA HIS A 207 10.45 1.61 0.85
C HIS A 207 11.62 1.98 -0.07
N LEU A 208 12.82 1.45 0.15
CA LEU A 208 13.96 1.64 -0.76
C LEU A 208 13.67 1.02 -2.14
N TYR A 209 13.14 -0.22 -2.15
CA TYR A 209 12.69 -0.87 -3.37
C TYR A 209 11.56 -0.07 -4.04
N ASP A 210 10.56 0.34 -3.28
CA ASP A 210 9.42 1.10 -3.82
C ASP A 210 9.88 2.43 -4.44
N ILE A 211 10.80 3.16 -3.80
CA ILE A 211 11.38 4.40 -4.32
C ILE A 211 12.16 4.13 -5.63
N CYS A 212 12.95 3.06 -5.67
CA CYS A 212 13.67 2.65 -6.86
C CYS A 212 12.70 2.38 -8.04
N LYS A 213 11.57 1.74 -7.80
CA LYS A 213 10.54 1.47 -8.81
C LYS A 213 9.74 2.71 -9.21
N LEU A 214 9.49 3.62 -8.27
CA LEU A 214 8.72 4.85 -8.51
C LEU A 214 9.52 5.89 -9.29
N LEU A 215 10.81 6.00 -9.04
CA LEU A 215 11.64 7.10 -9.54
C LEU A 215 11.65 7.22 -11.08
N PRO A 216 11.70 6.13 -11.89
CA PRO A 216 11.60 6.23 -13.34
C PRO A 216 10.29 6.85 -13.86
N GLU A 217 9.21 6.77 -13.07
CA GLU A 217 7.88 7.29 -13.40
C GLU A 217 7.68 8.75 -12.91
N ILE A 218 8.64 9.29 -12.16
CA ILE A 218 8.55 10.60 -11.51
C ILE A 218 9.51 11.60 -12.18
N LYS A 219 8.98 12.77 -12.48
CA LYS A 219 9.83 13.88 -12.92
C LYS A 219 10.34 14.67 -11.73
N LEU A 220 11.66 14.74 -11.57
CA LEU A 220 12.30 15.54 -10.53
C LEU A 220 12.36 17.02 -10.96
N ASP A 221 11.23 17.70 -10.93
CA ASP A 221 11.05 19.06 -11.41
C ASP A 221 10.46 20.00 -10.34
N LYS A 222 10.15 21.22 -10.73
CA LYS A 222 9.57 22.26 -9.85
C LYS A 222 8.16 21.89 -9.34
N GLU A 223 7.38 21.14 -10.12
CA GLU A 223 6.04 20.72 -9.71
C GLU A 223 6.13 19.71 -8.57
N LEU A 224 7.08 18.78 -8.68
CA LEU A 224 7.36 17.86 -7.59
C LEU A 224 7.90 18.60 -6.36
N SER A 225 8.81 19.56 -6.51
CA SER A 225 9.31 20.36 -5.38
C SER A 225 8.17 21.10 -4.66
N TYR A 226 7.24 21.68 -5.41
CA TYR A 226 6.06 22.31 -4.81
C TYR A 226 5.18 21.30 -4.04
N LEU A 227 4.96 20.12 -4.60
CA LEU A 227 4.23 19.04 -3.91
C LEU A 227 4.95 18.62 -2.63
N ILE A 228 6.28 18.49 -2.65
CA ILE A 228 7.09 18.16 -1.48
C ILE A 228 6.91 19.22 -0.38
N ASP A 229 6.93 20.49 -0.72
CA ASP A 229 6.72 21.58 0.24
C ASP A 229 5.32 21.50 0.88
N VAL A 230 4.26 21.27 0.08
CA VAL A 230 2.89 21.10 0.58
C VAL A 230 2.80 19.89 1.51
N VAL A 231 3.40 18.76 1.13
CA VAL A 231 3.41 17.54 1.95
C VAL A 231 4.19 17.73 3.23
N ARG A 232 5.31 18.44 3.18
CA ARG A 232 6.13 18.77 4.36
C ARG A 232 5.30 19.61 5.35
N ASP A 233 4.62 20.66 4.88
CA ASP A 233 3.78 21.51 5.73
C ASP A 233 2.70 20.70 6.45
N ASP A 234 2.00 19.81 5.72
CA ASP A 234 1.01 18.90 6.32
C ASP A 234 1.62 17.95 7.36
N ARG A 235 2.81 17.41 7.09
CA ARG A 235 3.50 16.45 7.97
C ARG A 235 4.05 17.11 9.23
N MET A 236 4.47 18.38 9.15
CA MET A 236 4.98 19.13 10.31
C MET A 236 3.99 19.25 11.46
N ILE A 237 2.68 19.12 11.19
CA ILE A 237 1.63 19.18 12.21
C ILE A 237 1.73 17.99 13.19
N SER A 238 2.24 16.85 12.73
CA SER A 238 2.32 15.63 13.53
C SER A 238 3.73 15.39 14.09
N LYS A 239 3.80 15.10 15.38
CA LYS A 239 5.07 14.70 16.04
C LYS A 239 5.61 13.36 15.55
N ASN A 240 4.77 12.55 14.90
CA ASN A 240 5.16 11.25 14.35
C ASN A 240 5.93 11.35 13.02
N ASN A 241 6.04 12.56 12.46
CA ASN A 241 6.71 12.84 11.21
C ASN A 241 7.92 13.78 11.45
N PRO A 242 8.96 13.35 12.19
CA PRO A 242 10.05 14.23 12.60
C PRO A 242 10.84 14.80 11.43
N SER A 243 11.01 14.04 10.34
CA SER A 243 11.81 14.46 9.18
C SER A 243 11.23 15.67 8.43
N ALA A 244 9.95 15.95 8.61
CA ALA A 244 9.31 17.12 8.04
C ALA A 244 9.73 18.44 8.71
N GLN A 245 10.26 18.39 9.94
CA GLN A 245 10.68 19.60 10.67
C GLN A 245 11.82 20.33 9.95
N LEU A 246 11.77 21.68 9.94
CA LEU A 246 12.70 22.54 9.18
C LEU A 246 14.19 22.36 9.54
N LYS A 247 14.48 21.86 10.74
CA LYS A 247 15.85 21.57 11.17
C LYS A 247 16.50 20.40 10.45
N TYR A 248 15.71 19.59 9.70
CA TYR A 248 16.22 18.42 8.99
C TYR A 248 16.32 18.68 7.50
N ASN A 249 17.48 18.34 6.95
CA ASN A 249 17.76 18.39 5.52
C ASN A 249 17.61 17.00 4.92
N ILE A 250 16.57 16.75 4.12
CA ILE A 250 16.27 15.44 3.54
C ILE A 250 17.41 14.91 2.67
N PRO A 251 17.97 15.67 1.69
CA PRO A 251 19.14 15.24 0.92
C PRO A 251 20.33 14.77 1.78
N GLU A 252 20.67 15.51 2.83
CA GLU A 252 21.78 15.14 3.72
C GLU A 252 21.46 13.86 4.52
N MET A 253 20.24 13.73 5.05
CA MET A 253 19.82 12.50 5.72
C MET A 253 19.86 11.28 4.79
N LEU A 254 19.46 11.41 3.52
CA LEU A 254 19.57 10.31 2.56
C LEU A 254 21.04 9.91 2.33
N LYS A 255 21.98 10.88 2.27
CA LYS A 255 23.41 10.58 2.18
C LYS A 255 23.93 9.85 3.43
N GLU A 256 23.48 10.22 4.62
CA GLU A 256 23.82 9.53 5.87
C GLU A 256 23.25 8.11 5.91
N ILE A 257 21.98 7.90 5.52
CA ILE A 257 21.35 6.57 5.40
C ILE A 257 22.18 5.66 4.48
N ILE A 258 22.65 6.20 3.34
CA ILE A 258 23.47 5.48 2.37
C ILE A 258 24.84 5.14 2.96
N SER A 259 25.56 6.14 3.51
CA SER A 259 26.92 5.97 4.02
C SER A 259 26.99 5.03 5.23
N ASN A 260 25.95 5.01 6.05
CA ASN A 260 25.85 4.17 7.25
C ASN A 260 25.26 2.79 6.96
N HIS A 261 24.88 2.49 5.71
CA HIS A 261 24.20 1.24 5.34
C HIS A 261 22.99 0.92 6.23
N PHE A 262 22.26 1.97 6.65
CA PHE A 262 21.28 1.92 7.74
C PHE A 262 20.23 0.82 7.59
N TYR A 263 19.72 0.58 6.38
CA TYR A 263 18.69 -0.41 6.08
C TYR A 263 19.22 -1.71 5.47
N GLU A 264 20.55 -1.90 5.32
CA GLU A 264 21.10 -3.00 4.53
C GLU A 264 20.70 -4.36 5.09
N ARG A 265 20.76 -4.53 6.41
CA ARG A 265 20.39 -5.77 7.07
C ARG A 265 18.93 -6.13 6.87
N ASP A 266 18.01 -5.21 7.17
CA ASP A 266 16.57 -5.45 7.01
C ASP A 266 16.22 -5.68 5.53
N TYR A 267 16.83 -4.95 4.62
CA TYR A 267 16.61 -5.14 3.19
C TYR A 267 17.00 -6.55 2.73
N ARG A 268 18.16 -7.06 3.13
CA ARG A 268 18.64 -8.40 2.78
C ARG A 268 17.84 -9.50 3.47
N ASP A 269 17.53 -9.32 4.75
CA ASP A 269 16.92 -10.37 5.57
C ASP A 269 15.41 -10.47 5.37
N VAL A 270 14.73 -9.35 5.08
CA VAL A 270 13.28 -9.24 4.96
C VAL A 270 12.86 -8.83 3.55
N THR A 271 13.24 -7.63 3.08
CA THR A 271 12.70 -7.09 1.83
C THR A 271 13.00 -7.96 0.63
N GLN A 272 14.24 -8.43 0.44
CA GLN A 272 14.60 -9.29 -0.71
C GLN A 272 13.77 -10.57 -0.79
N LYS A 273 13.30 -11.11 0.34
CA LYS A 273 12.45 -12.31 0.37
C LYS A 273 10.99 -12.03 -0.05
N LEU A 274 10.58 -10.76 -0.03
CA LEU A 274 9.26 -10.33 -0.46
C LEU A 274 9.20 -10.01 -1.96
N LEU A 275 10.37 -9.86 -2.61
CA LEU A 275 10.46 -9.51 -4.02
C LEU A 275 10.27 -10.75 -4.92
N TYR A 276 9.54 -10.58 -6.01
CA TYR A 276 9.44 -11.57 -7.10
C TYR A 276 10.41 -11.27 -8.25
N GLU A 277 11.14 -10.17 -8.16
CA GLU A 277 12.21 -9.77 -9.07
C GLU A 277 13.55 -9.62 -8.32
N LYS A 278 14.64 -9.57 -9.06
CA LYS A 278 15.98 -9.48 -8.47
C LYS A 278 16.44 -8.02 -8.44
N ILE A 279 16.17 -7.35 -7.34
CA ILE A 279 16.71 -6.02 -7.03
C ILE A 279 17.41 -6.14 -5.67
N ASP A 280 18.73 -6.08 -5.67
CA ASP A 280 19.50 -6.11 -4.44
C ASP A 280 19.57 -4.74 -3.74
N TYR A 281 20.14 -4.72 -2.53
CA TYR A 281 20.23 -3.49 -1.75
C TYR A 281 20.99 -2.39 -2.48
N ASN A 282 22.12 -2.71 -3.11
CA ASN A 282 22.95 -1.71 -3.79
C ASN A 282 22.23 -1.12 -5.01
N GLN A 283 21.50 -1.94 -5.74
CA GLN A 283 20.68 -1.48 -6.85
C GLN A 283 19.55 -0.57 -6.35
N ALA A 284 18.80 -0.97 -5.30
CA ALA A 284 17.74 -0.14 -4.72
C ALA A 284 18.27 1.22 -4.21
N ILE A 285 19.49 1.24 -3.65
CA ILE A 285 20.17 2.48 -3.23
C ILE A 285 20.55 3.33 -4.45
N ASN A 286 21.29 2.77 -5.42
CA ASN A 286 21.91 3.52 -6.51
C ASN A 286 20.86 4.07 -7.51
N GLU A 287 19.83 3.29 -7.82
CA GLU A 287 18.75 3.66 -8.74
C GLU A 287 17.58 4.38 -8.03
N GLY A 288 17.56 4.39 -6.69
CA GLY A 288 16.55 5.01 -5.85
C GLY A 288 17.08 6.24 -5.09
N ILE A 289 17.28 6.08 -3.78
CA ILE A 289 17.56 7.22 -2.88
C ILE A 289 18.84 7.98 -3.18
N ALA A 290 19.85 7.37 -3.82
CA ALA A 290 21.06 8.07 -4.20
C ALA A 290 20.83 9.11 -5.32
N VAL A 291 19.87 8.86 -6.20
CA VAL A 291 19.44 9.84 -7.22
C VAL A 291 18.68 10.98 -6.55
N VAL A 292 17.77 10.64 -5.62
CA VAL A 292 17.01 11.64 -4.86
C VAL A 292 17.93 12.53 -4.02
N ALA A 293 18.93 11.95 -3.36
CA ALA A 293 19.91 12.68 -2.53
C ALA A 293 20.79 13.67 -3.32
N LYS A 294 20.95 13.46 -4.64
CA LYS A 294 21.67 14.35 -5.55
C LYS A 294 20.79 15.41 -6.20
N SER A 295 19.48 15.28 -6.11
CA SER A 295 18.54 16.23 -6.66
C SER A 295 18.21 17.35 -5.65
N ASP A 296 17.83 18.51 -6.16
CA ASP A 296 17.43 19.65 -5.31
C ASP A 296 15.94 19.67 -4.98
N VAL A 297 15.17 18.64 -5.41
CA VAL A 297 13.70 18.66 -5.27
C VAL A 297 13.24 18.60 -3.81
N PHE A 298 14.00 18.00 -2.91
CA PHE A 298 13.72 17.96 -1.47
C PHE A 298 14.38 19.10 -0.66
N VAL A 299 15.02 20.07 -1.33
CA VAL A 299 15.51 21.27 -0.68
C VAL A 299 14.31 22.19 -0.42
N TYR A 300 14.06 22.51 0.84
CA TYR A 300 12.93 23.37 1.23
C TYR A 300 13.21 24.83 0.86
N ASN A 301 12.33 25.44 0.08
CA ASN A 301 12.54 26.76 -0.54
C ASN A 301 11.62 27.86 0.02
N LYS A 302 10.94 27.63 1.16
CA LYS A 302 10.09 28.68 1.78
C LYS A 302 10.82 29.50 2.83
#